data_ba22db3a37541eda8c16f3474fc61714
#
_entry.id   ba22db3a37541eda8c16f3474fc61714
#
_cell.length_a   1.000
_cell.length_b   1.000
_cell.length_c   1.000
_cell.angle_alpha   90.00
_cell.angle_beta   90.00
_cell.angle_gamma   90.00
#
_symmetry.space_group_name_H-M   'P 1'
#
loop_
_entity.id
_entity.type
_entity.pdbx_description
1 polymer ?
#
loop_
_entity_poly.entity_id
_entity_poly.type
_entity_poly.pdbx_seq_one_letter_code
_entity_poly.pdbx_strand_id
1 'polypeptide(L)'
;MKGDKALKIKLEVSKEKYIEIKEKMLSLGFELDDDADFIFSEKNCCLEYIACKKDDESHHLNTEDIVFIESMGHDIIIHTMKDEYKCSDRLWQLEKSLNPSKFLRISNSVIINRKRIKRIKSALGQKFLLTMEDGSNVDVTRSYYYMFKNEFGI
;
A
#
# COMPACT_ATOMS: atom_id res chain seq x y z
N MET A 1 27.40 17.06 -27.03
CA MET A 1 26.39 15.99 -26.91
C MET A 1 25.62 16.16 -25.60
N LYS A 2 24.34 16.34 -25.71
CA LYS A 2 23.49 16.23 -24.50
C LYS A 2 23.37 14.73 -24.18
N GLY A 3 23.85 14.30 -23.03
CA GLY A 3 23.59 12.95 -22.55
C GLY A 3 22.09 12.71 -22.47
N ASP A 4 21.64 11.60 -23.05
CA ASP A 4 20.24 11.24 -22.97
C ASP A 4 19.86 11.07 -21.49
N LYS A 5 18.92 11.89 -21.04
CA LYS A 5 18.33 11.75 -19.71
C LYS A 5 17.54 10.45 -19.68
N ALA A 6 17.79 9.60 -18.69
CA ALA A 6 17.01 8.39 -18.49
C ALA A 6 15.53 8.73 -18.38
N LEU A 7 14.68 7.98 -19.07
CA LEU A 7 13.25 8.13 -18.99
C LEU A 7 12.77 7.63 -17.64
N LYS A 8 12.06 8.47 -16.91
CA LYS A 8 11.45 8.12 -15.65
C LYS A 8 10.09 7.49 -15.87
N ILE A 9 9.86 6.38 -15.20
CA ILE A 9 8.58 5.65 -15.23
C ILE A 9 8.13 5.30 -13.83
N LYS A 10 6.82 5.25 -13.64
CA LYS A 10 6.20 4.65 -12.48
C LYS A 10 5.84 3.20 -12.80
N LEU A 11 6.12 2.30 -11.88
CA LEU A 11 5.87 0.88 -12.07
C LEU A 11 4.63 0.44 -11.27
N GLU A 12 3.60 -0.04 -11.97
CA GLU A 12 2.36 -0.56 -11.38
C GLU A 12 2.16 -2.01 -11.82
N VAL A 13 2.81 -2.94 -11.13
CA VAL A 13 2.76 -4.37 -11.41
C VAL A 13 2.44 -5.15 -10.14
N SER A 14 2.01 -6.40 -10.29
CA SER A 14 1.74 -7.28 -9.15
C SER A 14 2.98 -7.48 -8.29
N LYS A 15 2.78 -7.69 -6.99
CA LYS A 15 3.86 -7.90 -6.02
C LYS A 15 4.79 -9.04 -6.42
N GLU A 16 4.22 -10.10 -7.00
CA GLU A 16 4.98 -11.28 -7.45
C GLU A 16 5.97 -10.97 -8.57
N LYS A 17 5.61 -10.06 -9.46
CA LYS A 17 6.42 -9.67 -10.62
C LYS A 17 7.25 -8.41 -10.41
N TYR A 18 7.02 -7.72 -9.28
CA TYR A 18 7.60 -6.38 -9.08
C TYR A 18 9.11 -6.37 -9.16
N ILE A 19 9.80 -7.27 -8.46
CA ILE A 19 11.26 -7.32 -8.42
C ILE A 19 11.82 -7.65 -9.80
N GLU A 20 11.28 -8.65 -10.47
CA GLU A 20 11.72 -9.06 -11.80
C GLU A 20 11.57 -7.92 -12.82
N ILE A 21 10.40 -7.30 -12.86
CA ILE A 21 10.11 -6.19 -13.79
C ILE A 21 10.95 -4.95 -13.46
N LYS A 22 11.10 -4.62 -12.18
CA LYS A 22 11.96 -3.54 -11.70
C LYS A 22 13.39 -3.70 -12.19
N GLU A 23 14.01 -4.85 -11.95
CA GLU A 23 15.38 -5.14 -12.39
C GLU A 23 15.51 -5.05 -13.91
N LYS A 24 14.54 -5.56 -14.64
CA LYS A 24 14.52 -5.52 -16.09
C LYS A 24 14.42 -4.07 -16.61
N MET A 25 13.54 -3.26 -16.04
CA MET A 25 13.40 -1.86 -16.43
C MET A 25 14.65 -1.04 -16.13
N LEU A 26 15.27 -1.23 -14.96
CA LEU A 26 16.55 -0.60 -14.63
C LEU A 26 17.67 -1.01 -15.59
N SER A 27 17.73 -2.29 -15.99
CA SER A 27 18.71 -2.78 -16.96
C SER A 27 18.53 -2.20 -18.35
N LEU A 28 17.31 -1.80 -18.72
CA LEU A 28 16.98 -1.13 -19.98
C LEU A 28 17.22 0.37 -19.95
N GLY A 29 17.68 0.93 -18.82
CA GLY A 29 18.02 2.35 -18.69
C GLY A 29 16.89 3.23 -18.21
N PHE A 30 15.75 2.66 -17.77
CA PHE A 30 14.68 3.44 -17.13
C PHE A 30 15.04 3.76 -15.69
N GLU A 31 14.58 4.91 -15.21
CA GLU A 31 14.58 5.25 -13.78
C GLU A 31 13.16 5.08 -13.21
N LEU A 32 13.07 4.58 -12.00
CA LEU A 32 11.77 4.46 -11.31
C LEU A 32 11.54 5.70 -10.43
N ASP A 33 10.37 6.31 -10.62
CA ASP A 33 9.96 7.50 -9.89
C ASP A 33 8.43 7.47 -9.74
N ASP A 34 7.92 7.53 -8.52
CA ASP A 34 6.48 7.48 -8.25
C ASP A 34 5.72 8.69 -8.80
N ASP A 35 6.42 9.79 -9.03
CA ASP A 35 5.88 11.01 -9.61
C ASP A 35 6.12 11.14 -11.12
N ALA A 36 6.60 10.09 -11.78
CA ALA A 36 6.86 10.10 -13.21
C ALA A 36 5.57 10.26 -14.04
N ASP A 37 5.69 10.96 -15.16
CA ASP A 37 4.59 11.18 -16.11
C ASP A 37 4.16 9.91 -16.86
N PHE A 38 5.05 8.92 -16.93
CA PHE A 38 4.81 7.67 -17.64
C PHE A 38 4.64 6.53 -16.65
N ILE A 39 3.61 5.71 -16.89
CA ILE A 39 3.29 4.55 -16.07
C ILE A 39 3.47 3.29 -16.91
N PHE A 40 4.26 2.34 -16.39
CA PHE A 40 4.27 0.98 -16.88
C PHE A 40 3.43 0.11 -15.96
N SER A 41 2.32 -0.39 -16.45
CA SER A 41 1.39 -1.17 -15.66
C SER A 41 1.11 -2.54 -16.26
N GLU A 42 0.97 -3.52 -15.38
CA GLU A 42 0.46 -4.84 -15.75
C GLU A 42 -1.07 -4.76 -15.91
N LYS A 43 -1.58 -5.33 -16.97
CA LYS A 43 -3.03 -5.37 -17.19
C LYS A 43 -3.73 -6.14 -16.04
N ASN A 44 -4.69 -5.50 -15.39
CA ASN A 44 -5.47 -6.06 -14.27
C ASN A 44 -4.62 -6.53 -13.07
N CYS A 45 -3.45 -5.94 -12.84
CA CYS A 45 -2.57 -6.35 -11.75
C CYS A 45 -3.04 -5.90 -10.37
N CYS A 46 -3.71 -4.77 -10.30
CA CYS A 46 -4.08 -4.15 -9.04
C CYS A 46 -5.56 -3.79 -9.01
N LEU A 47 -6.17 -3.98 -7.84
CA LEU A 47 -7.54 -3.56 -7.62
C LEU A 47 -7.65 -2.04 -7.58
N GLU A 48 -8.57 -1.49 -8.34
CA GLU A 48 -8.98 -0.08 -8.24
C GLU A 48 -10.16 0.08 -7.28
N TYR A 49 -10.98 -0.96 -7.13
CA TYR A 49 -12.15 -1.01 -6.27
C TYR A 49 -12.19 -2.30 -5.46
N ILE A 50 -12.74 -2.22 -4.26
CA ILE A 50 -13.00 -3.37 -3.40
C ILE A 50 -14.50 -3.47 -3.14
N ALA A 51 -15.07 -4.67 -3.33
CA ALA A 51 -16.43 -4.96 -2.92
C ALA A 51 -16.47 -5.14 -1.38
N CYS A 52 -17.27 -4.37 -0.72
CA CYS A 52 -17.41 -4.37 0.73
C CYS A 52 -18.85 -4.09 1.16
N LYS A 53 -19.13 -4.21 2.46
CA LYS A 53 -20.46 -4.01 3.01
C LYS A 53 -20.46 -3.02 4.16
N LYS A 54 -21.51 -2.24 4.23
CA LYS A 54 -21.87 -1.39 5.36
C LYS A 54 -23.38 -1.40 5.53
N ASP A 55 -23.87 -1.62 6.76
CA ASP A 55 -25.31 -1.63 7.09
C ASP A 55 -26.13 -2.52 6.15
N ASP A 56 -25.62 -3.74 5.86
CA ASP A 56 -26.21 -4.72 4.94
C ASP A 56 -26.28 -4.28 3.46
N GLU A 57 -25.74 -3.12 3.13
CA GLU A 57 -25.61 -2.66 1.77
C GLU A 57 -24.25 -3.01 1.18
N SER A 58 -24.24 -3.40 -0.11
CA SER A 58 -23.02 -3.64 -0.86
C SER A 58 -22.48 -2.34 -1.44
N HIS A 59 -21.20 -2.09 -1.22
CA HIS A 59 -20.49 -0.92 -1.74
C HIS A 59 -19.33 -1.34 -2.63
N HIS A 60 -19.05 -0.52 -3.63
CA HIS A 60 -17.90 -0.63 -4.52
C HIS A 60 -16.94 0.51 -4.18
N LEU A 61 -16.02 0.23 -3.24
CA LEU A 61 -15.16 1.25 -2.64
C LEU A 61 -13.91 1.45 -3.48
N ASN A 62 -13.64 2.71 -3.86
CA ASN A 62 -12.39 3.07 -4.52
C ASN A 62 -11.21 2.91 -3.56
N THR A 63 -10.16 2.23 -3.99
CA THR A 63 -8.96 2.01 -3.16
C THR A 63 -8.24 3.30 -2.76
N GLU A 64 -8.40 4.37 -3.54
CA GLU A 64 -7.86 5.71 -3.20
C GLU A 64 -8.46 6.29 -1.91
N ASP A 65 -9.69 5.88 -1.55
CA ASP A 65 -10.38 6.35 -0.35
C ASP A 65 -10.00 5.59 0.93
N ILE A 66 -9.25 4.50 0.79
CA ILE A 66 -8.84 3.67 1.92
C ILE A 66 -7.71 4.34 2.70
N VAL A 67 -7.89 4.47 4.00
CA VAL A 67 -6.85 4.91 4.95
C VAL A 67 -6.02 3.71 5.41
N PHE A 68 -6.67 2.68 5.92
CA PHE A 68 -6.03 1.41 6.27
C PHE A 68 -7.06 0.28 6.34
N ILE A 69 -6.55 -0.94 6.36
CA ILE A 69 -7.35 -2.17 6.44
C ILE A 69 -6.82 -2.97 7.62
N GLU A 70 -7.70 -3.46 8.47
CA GLU A 70 -7.32 -4.28 9.60
C GLU A 70 -8.14 -5.56 9.72
N SER A 71 -7.49 -6.59 10.24
CA SER A 71 -8.15 -7.83 10.65
C SER A 71 -8.52 -7.75 12.13
N MET A 72 -9.80 -7.83 12.42
CA MET A 72 -10.35 -7.87 13.79
C MET A 72 -11.09 -9.18 13.98
N GLY A 73 -10.44 -10.14 14.63
CA GLY A 73 -10.99 -11.49 14.76
C GLY A 73 -11.16 -12.15 13.39
N HIS A 74 -12.40 -12.45 13.01
CA HIS A 74 -12.73 -13.03 11.70
C HIS A 74 -13.11 -11.99 10.64
N ASP A 75 -13.27 -10.74 11.05
CA ASP A 75 -13.70 -9.65 10.18
C ASP A 75 -12.49 -8.90 9.62
N ILE A 76 -12.62 -8.47 8.37
CA ILE A 76 -11.70 -7.51 7.74
C ILE A 76 -12.44 -6.19 7.64
N ILE A 77 -11.88 -5.15 8.26
CA ILE A 77 -12.45 -3.81 8.32
C ILE A 77 -11.62 -2.88 7.45
N ILE A 78 -12.28 -2.18 6.55
CA ILE A 78 -11.69 -1.15 5.70
C ILE A 78 -12.08 0.20 6.27
N HIS A 79 -11.07 1.00 6.63
CA HIS A 79 -11.27 2.35 7.17
C HIS A 79 -11.05 3.39 6.07
N THR A 80 -12.02 4.29 5.93
CA THR A 80 -11.93 5.50 5.12
C THR A 80 -11.93 6.73 6.03
N MET A 81 -11.85 7.92 5.44
CA MET A 81 -11.93 9.17 6.23
C MET A 81 -13.29 9.35 6.93
N LYS A 82 -14.35 8.72 6.43
CA LYS A 82 -15.71 8.93 6.90
C LYS A 82 -16.33 7.70 7.55
N ASP A 83 -16.05 6.53 7.01
CA ASP A 83 -16.79 5.31 7.30
C ASP A 83 -15.90 4.08 7.42
N GLU A 84 -16.46 3.03 8.00
CA GLU A 84 -15.89 1.70 8.07
C GLU A 84 -16.74 0.72 7.26
N TYR A 85 -16.07 -0.20 6.56
CA TYR A 85 -16.71 -1.22 5.74
C TYR A 85 -16.17 -2.60 6.10
N LYS A 86 -16.99 -3.62 5.97
CA LYS A 86 -16.57 -5.02 6.11
C LYS A 86 -16.28 -5.61 4.74
N CYS A 87 -15.16 -6.32 4.64
CA CYS A 87 -14.76 -7.04 3.44
C CYS A 87 -14.77 -8.55 3.70
N SER A 88 -15.18 -9.33 2.70
CA SER A 88 -15.17 -10.79 2.79
C SER A 88 -13.81 -11.40 2.43
N ASP A 89 -12.95 -10.65 1.75
CA ASP A 89 -11.61 -11.12 1.41
C ASP A 89 -10.73 -11.19 2.65
N ARG A 90 -9.77 -12.11 2.62
CA ARG A 90 -8.76 -12.22 3.66
C ARG A 90 -7.67 -11.15 3.48
N LEU A 91 -7.00 -10.78 4.58
CA LEU A 91 -5.97 -9.75 4.55
C LEU A 91 -4.83 -10.09 3.57
N TRP A 92 -4.41 -11.35 3.49
CA TRP A 92 -3.37 -11.78 2.56
C TRP A 92 -3.81 -11.68 1.09
N GLN A 93 -5.10 -11.89 0.81
CA GLN A 93 -5.66 -11.73 -0.55
C GLN A 93 -5.64 -10.26 -0.96
N LEU A 94 -6.04 -9.37 -0.06
CA LEU A 94 -5.99 -7.93 -0.28
C LEU A 94 -4.55 -7.44 -0.46
N GLU A 95 -3.63 -7.89 0.38
CA GLU A 95 -2.20 -7.56 0.24
C GLU A 95 -1.66 -7.93 -1.15
N LYS A 96 -2.06 -9.07 -1.67
CA LYS A 96 -1.67 -9.57 -2.99
C LYS A 96 -2.28 -8.79 -4.15
N SER A 97 -3.51 -8.29 -3.96
CA SER A 97 -4.32 -7.65 -5.01
C SER A 97 -4.19 -6.13 -5.04
N LEU A 98 -3.81 -5.50 -3.93
CA LEU A 98 -3.63 -4.06 -3.84
C LEU A 98 -2.30 -3.62 -4.45
N ASN A 99 -2.27 -2.38 -4.94
CA ASN A 99 -1.06 -1.80 -5.50
C ASN A 99 0.03 -1.65 -4.43
N PRO A 100 1.18 -2.35 -4.54
CA PRO A 100 2.24 -2.30 -3.54
C PRO A 100 2.95 -0.95 -3.43
N SER A 101 2.82 -0.08 -4.43
CA SER A 101 3.33 1.30 -4.36
C SER A 101 2.47 2.20 -3.45
N LYS A 102 1.22 1.83 -3.23
CA LYS A 102 0.26 2.59 -2.42
C LYS A 102 -0.01 1.94 -1.05
N PHE A 103 0.00 0.63 -0.98
CA PHE A 103 -0.36 -0.14 0.21
C PHE A 103 0.82 -0.93 0.76
N LEU A 104 0.95 -0.95 2.06
CA LEU A 104 2.03 -1.63 2.76
C LEU A 104 1.49 -2.39 3.97
N ARG A 105 1.86 -3.65 4.08
CA ARG A 105 1.60 -4.43 5.28
C ARG A 105 2.56 -4.04 6.39
N ILE A 106 2.05 -3.70 7.57
CA ILE A 106 2.85 -3.21 8.72
C ILE A 106 2.76 -4.09 9.96
N SER A 107 1.87 -5.06 9.93
CA SER A 107 1.71 -6.07 10.97
C SER A 107 0.98 -7.29 10.42
N ASN A 108 0.81 -8.31 11.24
CA ASN A 108 0.00 -9.46 10.86
C ASN A 108 -1.47 -9.10 10.62
N SER A 109 -1.93 -7.98 11.15
CA SER A 109 -3.33 -7.58 11.12
C SER A 109 -3.63 -6.28 10.38
N VAL A 110 -2.63 -5.54 9.89
CA VAL A 110 -2.85 -4.20 9.30
C VAL A 110 -2.11 -3.99 7.98
N ILE A 111 -2.84 -3.46 7.00
CA ILE A 111 -2.32 -2.90 5.75
C ILE A 111 -2.65 -1.41 5.75
N ILE A 112 -1.68 -0.55 5.51
CA ILE A 112 -1.88 0.90 5.42
C ILE A 112 -1.82 1.41 3.98
N ASN A 113 -2.50 2.52 3.74
CA ASN A 113 -2.25 3.36 2.57
C ASN A 113 -1.11 4.33 2.90
N ARG A 114 0.00 4.23 2.20
CA ARG A 114 1.21 5.03 2.43
C ARG A 114 0.95 6.54 2.38
N LYS A 115 0.07 6.97 1.49
CA LYS A 115 -0.29 8.39 1.30
C LYS A 115 -1.18 8.94 2.41
N ARG A 116 -1.73 8.08 3.25
CA ARG A 116 -2.66 8.45 4.34
C ARG A 116 -2.00 8.48 5.71
N ILE A 117 -0.69 8.39 5.78
CA ILE A 117 0.07 8.55 7.02
C ILE A 117 0.23 10.05 7.32
N LYS A 118 -0.22 10.46 8.49
CA LYS A 118 -0.06 11.83 8.99
C LYS A 118 1.24 12.02 9.77
N ARG A 119 1.62 11.02 10.58
CA ARG A 119 2.78 11.09 11.46
C ARG A 119 3.35 9.71 11.75
N ILE A 120 4.67 9.64 11.84
CA ILE A 120 5.42 8.43 12.21
C ILE A 120 6.22 8.75 13.49
N LYS A 121 6.05 7.94 14.52
CA LYS A 121 6.78 8.05 15.77
C LYS A 121 7.49 6.74 16.10
N SER A 122 8.77 6.81 16.42
CA SER A 122 9.51 5.65 16.94
C SER A 122 8.99 5.27 18.32
N ALA A 123 8.87 3.98 18.57
CA ALA A 123 8.45 3.41 19.85
C ALA A 123 9.47 2.38 20.34
N LEU A 124 9.43 2.10 21.64
CA LEU A 124 10.32 1.11 22.25
C LEU A 124 10.08 -0.30 21.68
N GLY A 125 11.15 -1.10 21.60
CA GLY A 125 11.07 -2.49 21.16
C GLY A 125 11.01 -2.67 19.65
N GLN A 126 11.67 -1.79 18.90
CA GLN A 126 11.70 -1.85 17.43
C GLN A 126 10.29 -1.82 16.84
N LYS A 127 9.57 -0.75 17.14
CA LYS A 127 8.22 -0.48 16.67
C LYS A 127 8.11 0.95 16.19
N PHE A 128 7.11 1.21 15.34
CA PHE A 128 6.66 2.57 15.04
C PHE A 128 5.19 2.70 15.39
N LEU A 129 4.79 3.86 15.84
CA LEU A 129 3.40 4.26 15.99
C LEU A 129 3.07 5.24 14.86
N LEU A 130 2.09 4.87 14.05
CA LEU A 130 1.60 5.71 12.97
C LEU A 130 0.31 6.38 13.39
N THR A 131 0.20 7.69 13.12
CA THR A 131 -1.08 8.39 13.15
C THR A 131 -1.54 8.53 11.70
N MET A 132 -2.70 7.98 11.39
CA MET A 132 -3.29 8.06 10.06
C MET A 132 -4.07 9.37 9.89
N GLU A 133 -4.41 9.74 8.65
CA GLU A 133 -5.14 10.97 8.37
C GLU A 133 -6.53 11.04 9.02
N ASP A 134 -7.18 9.90 9.24
CA ASP A 134 -8.46 9.82 9.95
C ASP A 134 -8.33 9.98 11.49
N GLY A 135 -7.12 10.15 12.01
CA GLY A 135 -6.81 10.24 13.43
C GLY A 135 -6.54 8.91 14.12
N SER A 136 -6.71 7.79 13.44
CA SER A 136 -6.43 6.45 13.99
C SER A 136 -4.94 6.26 14.22
N ASN A 137 -4.61 5.47 15.25
CA ASN A 137 -3.25 5.02 15.52
C ASN A 137 -3.12 3.55 15.17
N VAL A 138 -2.06 3.21 14.43
CA VAL A 138 -1.72 1.84 14.06
C VAL A 138 -0.24 1.57 14.31
N ASP A 139 0.07 0.35 14.71
CA ASP A 139 1.43 -0.03 15.06
C ASP A 139 2.12 -0.78 13.91
N VAL A 140 3.35 -0.36 13.61
CA VAL A 140 4.30 -1.19 12.87
C VAL A 140 4.93 -2.14 13.87
N THR A 141 4.64 -3.42 13.78
CA THR A 141 5.14 -4.41 14.71
C THR A 141 6.60 -4.78 14.44
N ARG A 142 7.25 -5.37 15.42
CA ARG A 142 8.68 -5.70 15.36
C ARG A 142 9.07 -6.50 14.12
N SER A 143 8.25 -7.45 13.69
CA SER A 143 8.52 -8.26 12.49
C SER A 143 8.56 -7.45 11.19
N TYR A 144 7.92 -6.29 11.19
CA TYR A 144 7.82 -5.39 10.03
C TYR A 144 8.70 -4.13 10.17
N TYR A 145 9.42 -4.00 11.28
CA TYR A 145 10.18 -2.79 11.62
C TYR A 145 11.23 -2.42 10.57
N TYR A 146 12.11 -3.34 10.22
CA TYR A 146 13.22 -3.06 9.29
C TYR A 146 12.72 -2.82 7.87
N MET A 147 11.71 -3.58 7.44
CA MET A 147 11.09 -3.37 6.14
C MET A 147 10.47 -1.97 6.06
N PHE A 148 9.69 -1.58 7.07
CA PHE A 148 9.08 -0.25 7.13
C PHE A 148 10.12 0.86 7.16
N LYS A 149 11.17 0.70 7.98
CA LYS A 149 12.28 1.64 8.07
C LYS A 149 12.95 1.87 6.72
N ASN A 150 13.22 0.81 5.98
CA ASN A 150 13.81 0.89 4.65
C ASN A 150 12.87 1.55 3.62
N GLU A 151 11.59 1.21 3.65
CA GLU A 151 10.59 1.75 2.72
C GLU A 151 10.38 3.27 2.88
N PHE A 152 10.51 3.78 4.08
CA PHE A 152 10.33 5.22 4.37
C PHE A 152 11.66 5.98 4.55
N GLY A 153 12.80 5.32 4.48
CA GLY A 153 14.11 5.95 4.58
C GLY A 153 14.42 6.59 5.94
N ILE A 154 13.92 6.01 7.01
CA ILE A 154 14.04 6.54 8.37
C ILE A 154 14.85 5.62 9.30
#